data_295b576c10b96d340378951b03e564de
#
_entry.id   295b576c10b96d340378951b03e564de
#
_cell.length_a   1.000
_cell.length_b   1.000
_cell.length_c   1.000
_cell.angle_alpha   90.00
_cell.angle_beta   90.00
_cell.angle_gamma   90.00
#
_symmetry.space_group_name_H-M   'P 1'
#
loop_
_entity.id
_entity.type
_entity.pdbx_description
1 polymer ?
#
loop_
_entity_poly.entity_id
_entity_poly.type
_entity_poly.pdbx_seq_one_letter_code
_entity_poly.pdbx_strand_id
1 'polypeptide(L)'
;GLHHMNVHVVRWVTQGFAEVICAESDWAGDRKAAVCMDGRKNSRRFAEAAAEVLAANGITVYLFDGPRPTPELSFAVRAYGCLAGINITASHNPKEYNGYKAYWCDGAQLQTETAMAVSARLEEIDVFAGPKRMDLQRGIELGRICLLGRSCDEAYLKAVEELSTVWPGM
;
A
#
# COMPACT_ATOMS: atom_id res chain seq x y z
N GLY A 1 -22.23 -3.83 6.08
CA GLY A 1 -22.44 -2.40 6.16
C GLY A 1 -21.14 -1.63 5.99
N LEU A 2 -21.23 -0.31 5.87
CA LEU A 2 -20.05 0.57 5.72
C LEU A 2 -19.10 0.55 6.93
N HIS A 3 -19.55 0.01 8.07
CA HIS A 3 -18.75 -0.08 9.30
C HIS A 3 -17.75 -1.25 9.31
N HIS A 4 -17.72 -2.07 8.27
CA HIS A 4 -16.82 -3.21 8.17
C HIS A 4 -15.94 -3.09 6.95
N MET A 5 -14.75 -3.71 7.02
CA MET A 5 -13.81 -3.78 5.92
C MET A 5 -14.49 -4.44 4.69
N ASN A 6 -14.64 -3.69 3.61
CA ASN A 6 -15.18 -4.14 2.34
C ASN A 6 -14.54 -3.35 1.19
N VAL A 7 -14.77 -3.78 -0.05
CA VAL A 7 -14.13 -3.19 -1.22
C VAL A 7 -14.48 -1.70 -1.43
N HIS A 8 -15.68 -1.27 -1.06
CA HIS A 8 -16.08 0.14 -1.21
C HIS A 8 -15.35 1.02 -0.20
N VAL A 9 -15.26 0.58 1.05
CA VAL A 9 -14.50 1.28 2.09
C VAL A 9 -13.02 1.34 1.72
N VAL A 10 -12.42 0.24 1.23
CA VAL A 10 -11.03 0.24 0.77
C VAL A 10 -10.81 1.27 -0.34
N ARG A 11 -11.66 1.28 -1.35
CA ARG A 11 -11.57 2.23 -2.46
C ARG A 11 -11.73 3.67 -2.00
N TRP A 12 -12.69 3.93 -1.13
CA TRP A 12 -12.94 5.24 -0.57
C TRP A 12 -11.75 5.77 0.23
N VAL A 13 -11.23 4.98 1.18
CA VAL A 13 -10.04 5.35 1.96
C VAL A 13 -8.83 5.55 1.06
N THR A 14 -8.65 4.68 0.05
CA THR A 14 -7.54 4.81 -0.89
C THR A 14 -7.68 6.05 -1.77
N GLN A 15 -8.89 6.48 -2.14
CA GLN A 15 -9.09 7.73 -2.88
C GLN A 15 -8.65 8.94 -2.05
N GLY A 16 -9.08 9.04 -0.78
CA GLY A 16 -8.63 10.13 0.11
C GLY A 16 -7.11 10.12 0.29
N PHE A 17 -6.52 8.94 0.43
CA PHE A 17 -5.06 8.81 0.54
C PHE A 17 -4.35 9.19 -0.77
N ALA A 18 -4.89 8.80 -1.93
CA ALA A 18 -4.36 9.17 -3.24
C ALA A 18 -4.37 10.70 -3.45
N GLU A 19 -5.40 11.40 -2.99
CA GLU A 19 -5.47 12.86 -3.07
C GLU A 19 -4.41 13.54 -2.20
N VAL A 20 -4.14 13.01 -1.01
CA VAL A 20 -3.03 13.49 -0.15
C VAL A 20 -1.68 13.24 -0.83
N ILE A 21 -1.44 12.04 -1.38
CA ILE A 21 -0.22 11.71 -2.14
C ILE A 21 -0.03 12.66 -3.32
N CYS A 22 -1.11 12.97 -4.06
CA CYS A 22 -1.06 13.86 -5.22
C CYS A 22 -0.84 15.34 -4.83
N ALA A 23 -1.29 15.73 -3.65
CA ALA A 23 -1.14 17.09 -3.14
C ALA A 23 0.22 17.36 -2.49
N GLU A 24 1.03 16.32 -2.22
CA GLU A 24 2.35 16.47 -1.60
C GLU A 24 3.30 17.27 -2.49
N SER A 25 3.62 18.49 -2.08
CA SER A 25 4.45 19.44 -2.85
C SER A 25 5.94 19.23 -2.66
N ASP A 26 6.34 18.73 -1.50
CA ASP A 26 7.76 18.61 -1.13
C ASP A 26 8.41 17.35 -1.74
N TRP A 27 7.62 16.50 -2.41
CA TRP A 27 8.12 15.32 -3.10
C TRP A 27 8.53 15.64 -4.54
N ALA A 28 9.83 15.67 -4.80
CA ALA A 28 10.41 15.99 -6.11
C ALA A 28 10.40 14.81 -7.11
N GLY A 29 10.12 13.58 -6.65
CA GLY A 29 10.13 12.37 -7.47
C GLY A 29 8.76 12.02 -8.08
N ASP A 30 8.74 10.97 -8.90
CA ASP A 30 7.50 10.37 -9.37
C ASP A 30 6.67 9.86 -8.18
N ARG A 31 5.37 10.06 -8.24
CA ARG A 31 4.45 9.54 -7.21
C ARG A 31 4.29 8.05 -7.38
N LYS A 32 4.85 7.31 -6.42
CA LYS A 32 4.85 5.85 -6.38
C LYS A 32 4.29 5.38 -5.05
N ALA A 33 3.64 4.23 -5.05
CA ALA A 33 3.16 3.59 -3.83
C ALA A 33 3.38 2.07 -3.89
N ALA A 34 3.76 1.47 -2.76
CA ALA A 34 3.82 0.02 -2.62
C ALA A 34 2.55 -0.51 -1.94
N VAL A 35 1.99 -1.62 -2.44
CA VAL A 35 0.79 -2.24 -1.87
C VAL A 35 1.07 -3.70 -1.53
N CYS A 36 0.96 -4.02 -0.25
CA CYS A 36 1.20 -5.34 0.31
C CYS A 36 -0.07 -5.91 0.96
N MET A 37 -0.11 -7.22 1.16
CA MET A 37 -1.20 -7.92 1.82
C MET A 37 -0.68 -9.11 2.60
N ASP A 38 -1.45 -9.54 3.61
CA ASP A 38 -1.27 -10.82 4.27
C ASP A 38 -2.16 -11.92 3.65
N GLY A 39 -2.13 -13.13 4.22
CA GLY A 39 -2.89 -14.29 3.74
C GLY A 39 -4.36 -14.35 4.19
N ARG A 40 -4.93 -13.28 4.73
CA ARG A 40 -6.32 -13.24 5.22
C ARG A 40 -7.33 -13.27 4.09
N LYS A 41 -8.56 -13.69 4.44
CA LYS A 41 -9.68 -13.67 3.50
C LYS A 41 -9.87 -12.27 2.90
N ASN A 42 -10.00 -12.20 1.58
CA ASN A 42 -10.17 -10.98 0.79
C ASN A 42 -8.96 -10.02 0.75
N SER A 43 -7.83 -10.30 1.43
CA SER A 43 -6.67 -9.39 1.42
C SER A 43 -6.19 -9.09 -0.01
N ARG A 44 -6.08 -10.10 -0.87
CA ARG A 44 -5.73 -9.91 -2.29
C ARG A 44 -6.70 -8.96 -2.99
N ARG A 45 -8.01 -9.21 -2.90
CA ARG A 45 -9.05 -8.36 -3.52
C ARG A 45 -8.99 -6.92 -3.05
N PHE A 46 -8.68 -6.71 -1.77
CA PHE A 46 -8.56 -5.37 -1.20
C PHE A 46 -7.27 -4.68 -1.65
N ALA A 47 -6.16 -5.40 -1.74
CA ALA A 47 -4.91 -4.86 -2.26
C ALA A 47 -5.03 -4.47 -3.74
N GLU A 48 -5.64 -5.32 -4.55
CA GLU A 48 -5.95 -5.03 -5.96
C GLU A 48 -6.85 -3.80 -6.09
N ALA A 49 -7.92 -3.70 -5.28
CA ALA A 49 -8.80 -2.54 -5.28
C ALA A 49 -8.11 -1.23 -4.88
N ALA A 50 -7.16 -1.28 -3.94
CA ALA A 50 -6.33 -0.13 -3.60
C ALA A 50 -5.39 0.24 -4.77
N ALA A 51 -4.74 -0.74 -5.40
CA ALA A 51 -3.88 -0.52 -6.56
C ALA A 51 -4.63 0.11 -7.74
N GLU A 52 -5.86 -0.36 -8.03
CA GLU A 52 -6.74 0.20 -9.06
C GLU A 52 -7.05 1.69 -8.85
N VAL A 53 -7.29 2.09 -7.59
CA VAL A 53 -7.59 3.49 -7.23
C VAL A 53 -6.33 4.35 -7.32
N LEU A 54 -5.21 3.91 -6.77
CA LEU A 54 -3.93 4.64 -6.85
C LEU A 54 -3.52 4.87 -8.30
N ALA A 55 -3.56 3.83 -9.14
CA ALA A 55 -3.22 3.91 -10.56
C ALA A 55 -4.13 4.87 -11.33
N ALA A 56 -5.43 4.89 -11.03
CA ALA A 56 -6.40 5.80 -11.63
C ALA A 56 -6.16 7.28 -11.26
N ASN A 57 -5.46 7.53 -10.14
CA ASN A 57 -5.03 8.87 -9.73
C ASN A 57 -3.63 9.24 -10.24
N GLY A 58 -3.05 8.46 -11.15
CA GLY A 58 -1.76 8.75 -11.76
C GLY A 58 -0.55 8.33 -10.93
N ILE A 59 -0.75 7.58 -9.85
CA ILE A 59 0.30 7.05 -8.99
C ILE A 59 0.79 5.72 -9.57
N THR A 60 2.09 5.55 -9.72
CA THR A 60 2.68 4.25 -10.11
C THR A 60 2.67 3.31 -8.90
N VAL A 61 2.11 2.13 -9.08
CA VAL A 61 1.88 1.18 -7.99
C VAL A 61 2.80 -0.02 -8.11
N TYR A 62 3.51 -0.34 -7.04
CA TYR A 62 4.21 -1.60 -6.85
C TYR A 62 3.34 -2.53 -6.01
N LEU A 63 2.64 -3.46 -6.66
CA LEU A 63 1.73 -4.41 -6.02
C LEU A 63 2.42 -5.75 -5.80
N PHE A 64 2.50 -6.23 -4.57
CA PHE A 64 3.01 -7.57 -4.30
C PHE A 64 2.13 -8.65 -4.94
N ASP A 65 2.74 -9.60 -5.59
CA ASP A 65 2.07 -10.70 -6.31
C ASP A 65 1.43 -11.74 -5.39
N GLY A 66 1.77 -11.71 -4.11
CA GLY A 66 1.25 -12.57 -3.05
C GLY A 66 1.45 -11.99 -1.66
N PRO A 67 1.03 -12.74 -0.62
CA PRO A 67 1.22 -12.31 0.77
C PRO A 67 2.70 -12.14 1.12
N ARG A 68 3.03 -11.05 1.78
CA ARG A 68 4.37 -10.75 2.32
C ARG A 68 4.28 -10.17 3.73
N PRO A 69 5.33 -10.29 4.53
CA PRO A 69 5.37 -9.70 5.87
C PRO A 69 5.45 -8.17 5.83
N THR A 70 4.89 -7.53 6.84
CA THR A 70 4.88 -6.06 6.96
C THR A 70 6.27 -5.41 6.83
N PRO A 71 7.37 -5.96 7.38
CA PRO A 71 8.70 -5.36 7.21
C PRO A 71 9.16 -5.30 5.76
N GLU A 72 8.73 -6.22 4.91
CA GLU A 72 9.06 -6.21 3.49
C GLU A 72 8.35 -5.07 2.74
N LEU A 73 7.11 -4.71 3.13
CA LEU A 73 6.48 -3.49 2.62
C LEU A 73 7.30 -2.25 2.98
N SER A 74 7.70 -2.11 4.25
CA SER A 74 8.55 -0.99 4.70
C SER A 74 9.85 -0.91 3.92
N PHE A 75 10.48 -2.05 3.66
CA PHE A 75 11.65 -2.13 2.78
C PHE A 75 11.31 -1.67 1.35
N ALA A 76 10.25 -2.19 0.75
CA ALA A 76 9.87 -1.85 -0.62
C ALA A 76 9.56 -0.36 -0.79
N VAL A 77 8.86 0.27 0.17
CA VAL A 77 8.61 1.72 0.15
C VAL A 77 9.91 2.49 -0.04
N ARG A 78 10.94 2.18 0.75
CA ARG A 78 12.24 2.85 0.68
C ARG A 78 13.07 2.44 -0.53
N ALA A 79 13.14 1.14 -0.83
CA ALA A 79 13.99 0.59 -1.90
C ALA A 79 13.54 1.01 -3.30
N TYR A 80 12.22 1.15 -3.52
CA TYR A 80 11.66 1.57 -4.81
C TYR A 80 11.36 3.08 -4.88
N GLY A 81 11.72 3.85 -3.84
CA GLY A 81 11.47 5.29 -3.79
C GLY A 81 9.99 5.63 -3.85
N CYS A 82 9.17 4.91 -3.08
CA CYS A 82 7.75 5.19 -2.97
C CYS A 82 7.50 6.32 -1.98
N LEU A 83 6.56 7.21 -2.30
CA LEU A 83 6.06 8.23 -1.38
C LEU A 83 5.18 7.60 -0.29
N ALA A 84 4.50 6.52 -0.62
CA ALA A 84 3.54 5.89 0.27
C ALA A 84 3.54 4.36 0.19
N GLY A 85 2.94 3.72 1.20
CA GLY A 85 2.67 2.29 1.21
C GLY A 85 1.30 1.95 1.81
N ILE A 86 0.74 0.83 1.40
CA ILE A 86 -0.50 0.28 1.95
C ILE A 86 -0.28 -1.19 2.32
N ASN A 87 -0.65 -1.57 3.54
CA ASN A 87 -0.68 -2.96 3.95
C ASN A 87 -2.11 -3.39 4.31
N ILE A 88 -2.61 -4.37 3.60
CA ILE A 88 -3.91 -4.98 3.88
C ILE A 88 -3.71 -6.11 4.87
N THR A 89 -3.90 -5.80 6.14
CA THR A 89 -3.68 -6.72 7.27
C THR A 89 -4.39 -6.25 8.53
N ALA A 90 -4.84 -7.19 9.35
CA ALA A 90 -5.31 -6.92 10.71
C ALA A 90 -4.28 -7.32 11.79
N SER A 91 -2.99 -7.39 11.43
CA SER A 91 -1.91 -7.72 12.36
C SER A 91 -2.09 -9.09 13.03
N HIS A 92 -2.24 -9.13 14.35
CA HIS A 92 -2.42 -10.33 15.18
C HIS A 92 -3.88 -10.64 15.52
N ASN A 93 -4.83 -9.87 14.99
CA ASN A 93 -6.26 -10.16 15.18
C ASN A 93 -6.63 -11.50 14.52
N PRO A 94 -7.74 -12.17 14.97
CA PRO A 94 -8.23 -13.39 14.34
C PRO A 94 -8.37 -13.28 12.82
N LYS A 95 -8.28 -14.41 12.12
CA LYS A 95 -8.22 -14.48 10.65
C LYS A 95 -9.44 -13.91 9.92
N GLU A 96 -10.56 -13.79 10.61
CA GLU A 96 -11.83 -13.23 10.11
C GLU A 96 -11.79 -11.72 9.96
N TYR A 97 -10.86 -11.06 10.67
CA TYR A 97 -10.68 -9.60 10.59
C TYR A 97 -9.71 -9.27 9.47
N ASN A 98 -9.92 -8.10 8.89
CA ASN A 98 -8.96 -7.49 7.97
C ASN A 98 -8.83 -5.99 8.31
N GLY A 99 -7.81 -5.34 7.79
CA GLY A 99 -7.53 -3.94 8.08
C GLY A 99 -6.75 -3.27 6.95
N TYR A 100 -6.67 -1.96 7.05
CA TYR A 100 -5.94 -1.10 6.13
C TYR A 100 -4.95 -0.26 6.93
N LYS A 101 -3.67 -0.41 6.65
CA LYS A 101 -2.60 0.37 7.26
C LYS A 101 -1.87 1.15 6.19
N ALA A 102 -1.74 2.45 6.38
CA ALA A 102 -1.03 3.34 5.47
C ALA A 102 0.36 3.69 6.03
N TYR A 103 1.32 3.83 5.12
CA TYR A 103 2.73 4.09 5.39
C TYR A 103 3.19 5.29 4.56
N TRP A 104 4.25 5.97 5.02
CA TRP A 104 4.85 7.09 4.32
C TRP A 104 6.24 6.73 3.77
N CYS A 105 6.91 7.68 3.13
CA CYS A 105 8.17 7.48 2.40
C CYS A 105 9.34 6.96 3.25
N ASP A 106 9.30 7.15 4.55
CA ASP A 106 10.25 6.59 5.50
C ASP A 106 10.06 5.09 5.79
N GLY A 107 8.98 4.50 5.27
CA GLY A 107 8.58 3.11 5.51
C GLY A 107 7.90 2.87 6.86
N ALA A 108 7.58 3.92 7.61
CA ALA A 108 6.79 3.87 8.84
C ALA A 108 5.29 4.10 8.59
N GLN A 109 4.44 3.72 9.55
CA GLN A 109 3.01 4.04 9.48
C GLN A 109 2.81 5.55 9.49
N LEU A 110 1.73 6.03 8.84
CA LEU A 110 1.40 7.44 8.78
C LEU A 110 1.38 8.09 10.16
N GLN A 111 1.99 9.25 10.25
CA GLN A 111 1.87 10.13 11.40
C GLN A 111 0.47 10.75 11.49
N THR A 112 0.11 11.23 12.67
CA THR A 112 -1.23 11.76 12.95
C THR A 112 -1.64 12.87 11.98
N GLU A 113 -0.74 13.76 11.64
CA GLU A 113 -1.00 14.90 10.75
C GLU A 113 -1.43 14.45 9.36
N THR A 114 -0.66 13.54 8.75
CA THR A 114 -1.00 12.98 7.43
C THR A 114 -2.29 12.16 7.49
N ALA A 115 -2.51 11.40 8.57
CA ALA A 115 -3.75 10.65 8.77
C ALA A 115 -4.97 11.58 8.88
N MET A 116 -4.84 12.71 9.55
CA MET A 116 -5.89 13.75 9.64
C MET A 116 -6.17 14.38 8.27
N ALA A 117 -5.13 14.66 7.47
CA ALA A 117 -5.31 15.15 6.11
C ALA A 117 -6.09 14.16 5.23
N VAL A 118 -5.83 12.86 5.35
CA VAL A 118 -6.62 11.82 4.67
C VAL A 118 -8.07 11.85 5.16
N SER A 119 -8.29 11.92 6.47
CA SER A 119 -9.65 11.96 7.05
C SER A 119 -10.45 13.16 6.54
N ALA A 120 -9.83 14.34 6.45
CA ALA A 120 -10.49 15.53 5.93
C ALA A 120 -10.93 15.35 4.46
N ARG A 121 -10.11 14.68 3.62
CA ARG A 121 -10.51 14.37 2.23
C ARG A 121 -11.71 13.41 2.18
N LEU A 122 -11.78 12.45 3.10
CA LEU A 122 -12.87 11.48 3.13
C LEU A 122 -14.23 12.11 3.38
N GLU A 123 -14.31 13.25 4.08
CA GLU A 123 -15.56 13.98 4.31
C GLU A 123 -16.18 14.54 3.01
N GLU A 124 -15.35 14.82 2.01
CA GLU A 124 -15.75 15.40 0.72
C GLU A 124 -16.01 14.35 -0.37
N ILE A 125 -15.59 13.08 -0.15
CA ILE A 125 -15.64 12.01 -1.16
C ILE A 125 -16.87 11.12 -0.93
N ASP A 126 -17.76 11.00 -1.92
CA ASP A 126 -18.82 9.99 -1.89
C ASP A 126 -18.23 8.57 -1.91
N VAL A 127 -18.71 7.71 -1.00
CA VAL A 127 -18.16 6.36 -0.78
C VAL A 127 -18.24 5.46 -2.03
N PHE A 128 -19.28 5.65 -2.85
CA PHE A 128 -19.55 4.79 -4.00
C PHE A 128 -19.15 5.42 -5.34
N ALA A 129 -19.43 6.69 -5.51
CA ALA A 129 -19.21 7.42 -6.77
C ALA A 129 -17.87 8.18 -6.81
N GLY A 130 -17.29 8.52 -5.64
CA GLY A 130 -16.08 9.32 -5.56
C GLY A 130 -14.78 8.60 -5.99
N PRO A 131 -14.55 7.31 -5.67
CA PRO A 131 -13.30 6.65 -6.02
C PRO A 131 -13.14 6.44 -7.51
N LYS A 132 -12.06 7.00 -8.08
CA LYS A 132 -11.60 6.67 -9.44
C LYS A 132 -11.09 5.24 -9.47
N ARG A 133 -11.21 4.58 -10.63
CA ARG A 133 -10.77 3.20 -10.80
C ARG A 133 -10.13 2.98 -12.17
N MET A 134 -9.03 2.25 -12.17
CA MET A 134 -8.43 1.67 -13.36
C MET A 134 -8.54 0.15 -13.25
N ASP A 135 -8.92 -0.52 -14.31
CA ASP A 135 -8.90 -1.98 -14.32
C ASP A 135 -7.47 -2.49 -14.05
N LEU A 136 -7.34 -3.52 -13.21
CA LEU A 136 -6.04 -4.05 -12.78
C LEU A 136 -5.17 -4.47 -13.98
N GLN A 137 -5.76 -5.25 -14.91
CA GLN A 137 -5.04 -5.74 -16.08
C GLN A 137 -4.61 -4.57 -16.97
N ARG A 138 -5.49 -3.60 -17.17
CA ARG A 138 -5.17 -2.39 -17.92
C ARG A 138 -4.06 -1.58 -17.24
N GLY A 139 -4.05 -1.51 -15.91
CA GLY A 139 -3.00 -0.86 -15.13
C GLY A 139 -1.62 -1.52 -15.34
N ILE A 140 -1.60 -2.85 -15.37
CA ILE A 140 -0.38 -3.64 -15.65
C ILE A 140 0.11 -3.40 -17.07
N GLU A 141 -0.75 -3.48 -18.06
CA GLU A 141 -0.41 -3.24 -19.48
C GLU A 141 0.17 -1.85 -19.72
N LEU A 142 -0.33 -0.84 -19.02
CA LEU A 142 0.15 0.54 -19.11
C LEU A 142 1.40 0.81 -18.25
N GLY A 143 1.91 -0.16 -17.51
CA GLY A 143 3.03 0.02 -16.58
C GLY A 143 2.70 0.93 -15.38
N ARG A 144 1.41 1.16 -15.10
CA ARG A 144 0.94 1.89 -13.91
C ARG A 144 0.88 1.01 -12.67
N ILE A 145 0.74 -0.30 -12.86
CA ILE A 145 0.79 -1.30 -11.80
C ILE A 145 1.89 -2.28 -12.16
N CYS A 146 2.93 -2.32 -11.34
CA CYS A 146 4.08 -3.22 -11.47
C CYS A 146 3.98 -4.30 -10.39
N LEU A 147 4.03 -5.57 -10.78
CA LEU A 147 3.98 -6.65 -9.80
C LEU A 147 5.36 -6.82 -9.15
N LEU A 148 5.39 -6.85 -7.82
CA LEU A 148 6.55 -7.22 -7.03
C LEU A 148 6.47 -8.70 -6.64
N GLY A 149 7.52 -9.43 -6.92
CA GLY A 149 7.66 -10.84 -6.59
C GLY A 149 9.08 -11.15 -6.12
N ARG A 150 9.58 -12.29 -6.56
CA ARG A 150 10.84 -12.89 -6.12
C ARG A 150 12.05 -11.96 -6.07
N SER A 151 12.19 -11.04 -7.01
CA SER A 151 13.32 -10.09 -7.01
C SER A 151 13.28 -9.13 -5.81
N CYS A 152 12.09 -8.73 -5.36
CA CYS A 152 11.94 -7.95 -4.14
C CYS A 152 12.23 -8.80 -2.91
N ASP A 153 11.73 -10.05 -2.87
CA ASP A 153 11.98 -10.99 -1.78
C ASP A 153 13.49 -11.20 -1.58
N GLU A 154 14.23 -11.47 -2.65
CA GLU A 154 15.68 -11.68 -2.62
C GLU A 154 16.44 -10.43 -2.13
N ALA A 155 16.04 -9.23 -2.59
CA ALA A 155 16.65 -7.98 -2.15
C ALA A 155 16.37 -7.70 -0.67
N TYR A 156 15.14 -7.97 -0.21
CA TYR A 156 14.76 -7.83 1.19
C TYR A 156 15.54 -8.80 2.09
N LEU A 157 15.59 -10.08 1.72
CA LEU A 157 16.32 -11.10 2.49
C LEU A 157 17.81 -10.75 2.59
N LYS A 158 18.43 -10.32 1.49
CA LYS A 158 19.81 -9.85 1.51
C LYS A 158 20.02 -8.69 2.47
N ALA A 159 19.14 -7.69 2.47
CA ALA A 159 19.21 -6.57 3.40
C ALA A 159 19.07 -7.01 4.86
N VAL A 160 18.23 -8.02 5.14
CA VAL A 160 18.08 -8.60 6.48
C VAL A 160 19.34 -9.37 6.89
N GLU A 161 19.92 -10.14 5.98
CA GLU A 161 21.17 -10.88 6.23
C GLU A 161 22.33 -9.94 6.56
N GLU A 162 22.45 -8.81 5.87
CA GLU A 162 23.48 -7.80 6.14
C GLU A 162 23.34 -7.16 7.54
N LEU A 163 22.13 -7.15 8.11
CA LEU A 163 21.88 -6.69 9.49
C LEU A 163 22.09 -7.79 10.53
N SER A 164 22.21 -9.04 10.10
CA SER A 164 22.40 -10.18 10.99
C SER A 164 23.81 -10.15 11.59
N THR A 165 23.89 -9.89 12.88
CA THR A 165 25.13 -10.10 13.65
C THR A 165 25.30 -11.59 13.94
N VAL A 166 25.60 -12.38 12.92
CA VAL A 166 26.05 -13.76 13.15
C VAL A 166 27.39 -13.67 13.85
N TRP A 167 27.39 -14.02 15.13
CA TRP A 167 28.62 -14.12 15.91
C TRP A 167 29.53 -15.18 15.22
N PRO A 168 30.72 -14.82 14.73
CA PRO A 168 31.60 -15.82 14.15
C PRO A 168 32.07 -16.71 15.27
N GLY A 169 31.52 -17.91 15.38
CA GLY A 169 31.97 -18.89 16.39
C GLY A 169 30.89 -19.77 17.03
N MET A 170 29.70 -19.91 16.47
CA MET A 170 28.82 -21.04 16.82
C MET A 170 28.74 -22.03 15.67
#